data_b0e810d5662994467a46a3588e7d4fba
#
_entry.id   b0e810d5662994467a46a3588e7d4fba
#
_cell.length_a   1.000
_cell.length_b   1.000
_cell.length_c   1.000
_cell.angle_alpha   90.00
_cell.angle_beta   90.00
_cell.angle_gamma   90.00
#
_symmetry.space_group_name_H-M   'P 1'
#
loop_
_entity.id
_entity.type
_entity.pdbx_description
1 polymer ?
#
loop_
_entity_poly.entity_id
_entity_poly.type
_entity_poly.pdbx_seq_one_letter_code
_entity_poly.pdbx_strand_id
1 'polypeptide(L)'
;GYIAIGVQSTSSGHLSTAFGTKTKASGAYSTALGVGASSEGEGSIALGGAASSKGKTSIAIGTKVKTVGESATSIGYGAEASSKGAVAIGLDSKAGDGNAATGTAGANGINAVAIGTGAKAIAKNTISIGTGNVVSGVGSGAIGDPTTITGAGTYSLGNDNGTIAASNSGVFGNNNNIKGATSGNRVIGNNNTVEVTANNALIFGNNAGVSAANGIAIGEKSASTSEGSIAFGLNSKAGNGSGATFGLAKDAIAIGTNSSARGDKAVAIGKGTQANHDSNIAIGNSAETGRDLTVSNYDIKNISIGYEAGKGMNGQFNSYLGTNAGQDSKGDGNSAFGLRAGKTVTGNTNTAIGMDSGQNVEASSNTAIGLNAGQNVTANGGGSNVAIGTNAGRNVTSSIGDIIQP
;
A
#
# COMPACT_ATOMS: atom_id res chain seq x y z
N GLY A 1 62.40 8.70 -1.21
CA GLY A 1 62.45 9.96 -0.47
C GLY A 1 61.29 10.04 0.51
N TYR A 2 61.51 10.75 1.63
CA TYR A 2 60.52 11.00 2.68
C TYR A 2 60.45 12.50 2.92
N ILE A 3 59.28 13.04 3.14
CA ILE A 3 59.11 14.46 3.51
C ILE A 3 58.43 14.50 4.87
N ALA A 4 59.07 15.06 5.91
CA ALA A 4 58.46 15.29 7.21
C ALA A 4 58.74 16.74 7.64
N ILE A 5 57.67 17.54 7.76
CA ILE A 5 57.76 18.97 8.13
C ILE A 5 56.80 19.26 9.30
N GLY A 6 57.32 19.67 10.43
CA GLY A 6 56.59 20.02 11.63
C GLY A 6 57.14 19.38 12.91
N VAL A 7 56.71 19.88 14.06
CA VAL A 7 57.16 19.36 15.37
C VAL A 7 56.61 17.94 15.55
N GLN A 8 57.49 16.95 15.82
CA GLN A 8 57.13 15.53 15.97
C GLN A 8 56.45 14.93 14.74
N SER A 9 56.70 15.49 13.54
CA SER A 9 56.23 14.92 12.27
C SER A 9 57.10 13.68 11.92
N THR A 10 56.43 12.64 11.43
CA THR A 10 57.10 11.37 11.05
C THR A 10 56.64 10.92 9.66
N SER A 11 57.56 10.70 8.73
CA SER A 11 57.33 10.09 7.42
C SER A 11 58.23 8.88 7.30
N SER A 12 57.65 7.69 7.31
CA SER A 12 58.39 6.42 7.30
C SER A 12 58.03 5.47 6.10
N GLY A 13 56.94 5.79 5.40
CA GLY A 13 56.55 5.03 4.19
C GLY A 13 57.34 5.47 2.96
N HIS A 14 57.67 4.55 2.05
CA HIS A 14 58.36 4.86 0.78
C HIS A 14 57.60 5.97 0.02
N LEU A 15 58.28 7.06 -0.35
CA LEU A 15 57.72 8.25 -1.00
C LEU A 15 56.51 8.86 -0.26
N SER A 16 56.52 8.82 1.08
CA SER A 16 55.46 9.38 1.89
C SER A 16 55.69 10.87 2.28
N THR A 17 54.65 11.60 2.55
CA THR A 17 54.68 13.01 2.94
C THR A 17 53.88 13.25 4.20
N ALA A 18 54.53 13.85 5.25
CA ALA A 18 53.92 14.25 6.49
C ALA A 18 54.14 15.77 6.73
N PHE A 19 53.10 16.55 6.84
CA PHE A 19 53.17 17.99 7.06
C PHE A 19 52.24 18.44 8.19
N GLY A 20 52.80 18.89 9.30
CA GLY A 20 52.06 19.37 10.48
C GLY A 20 52.66 18.86 11.80
N THR A 21 52.15 19.36 12.93
CA THR A 21 52.56 18.92 14.25
C THR A 21 52.00 17.53 14.58
N LYS A 22 52.83 16.61 15.06
CA LYS A 22 52.44 15.19 15.38
C LYS A 22 51.82 14.43 14.21
N THR A 23 52.21 14.77 13.00
CA THR A 23 51.70 14.13 11.78
C THR A 23 52.44 12.81 11.49
N LYS A 24 51.76 11.79 11.03
CA LYS A 24 52.35 10.49 10.72
C LYS A 24 51.98 10.01 9.31
N ALA A 25 52.94 9.75 8.45
CA ALA A 25 52.77 9.12 7.17
C ALA A 25 53.61 7.85 7.11
N SER A 26 53.03 6.67 7.33
CA SER A 26 53.72 5.41 7.42
C SER A 26 53.40 4.45 6.29
N GLY A 27 52.36 4.63 5.53
CA GLY A 27 52.08 3.87 4.31
C GLY A 27 52.97 4.29 3.16
N ALA A 28 53.38 3.37 2.29
CA ALA A 28 54.06 3.71 1.03
C ALA A 28 53.15 4.64 0.19
N TYR A 29 53.73 5.69 -0.42
CA TYR A 29 53.00 6.70 -1.21
C TYR A 29 51.90 7.45 -0.44
N SER A 30 51.92 7.42 0.92
CA SER A 30 50.90 8.03 1.75
C SER A 30 51.15 9.53 1.97
N THR A 31 50.03 10.28 2.15
CA THR A 31 50.11 11.72 2.46
C THR A 31 49.32 12.01 3.72
N ALA A 32 49.95 12.63 4.70
CA ALA A 32 49.31 13.14 5.91
C ALA A 32 49.55 14.64 6.06
N LEU A 33 48.48 15.43 6.13
CA LEU A 33 48.54 16.89 6.27
C LEU A 33 47.57 17.36 7.36
N GLY A 34 48.10 18.01 8.41
CA GLY A 34 47.32 18.56 9.51
C GLY A 34 47.83 18.14 10.87
N VAL A 35 47.38 18.81 11.93
CA VAL A 35 47.78 18.49 13.30
C VAL A 35 47.27 17.10 13.70
N GLY A 36 48.18 16.19 14.02
CA GLY A 36 47.83 14.82 14.42
C GLY A 36 47.22 13.95 13.29
N ALA A 37 47.36 14.36 12.04
CA ALA A 37 46.90 13.54 10.93
C ALA A 37 47.76 12.25 10.80
N SER A 38 47.12 11.10 10.50
CA SER A 38 47.76 9.81 10.35
C SER A 38 47.33 9.12 9.06
N SER A 39 48.31 8.81 8.17
CA SER A 39 48.10 8.08 6.92
C SER A 39 48.95 6.80 6.92
N GLU A 40 48.31 5.66 7.16
CA GLU A 40 48.96 4.39 7.41
C GLU A 40 48.82 3.41 6.24
N GLY A 41 47.76 3.53 5.44
CA GLY A 41 47.55 2.67 4.26
C GLY A 41 48.47 3.04 3.11
N GLU A 42 48.86 2.06 2.28
CA GLU A 42 49.56 2.28 1.01
C GLU A 42 48.70 3.21 0.12
N GLY A 43 49.29 4.28 -0.41
CA GLY A 43 48.59 5.26 -1.26
C GLY A 43 47.45 6.02 -0.57
N SER A 44 47.38 5.99 0.77
CA SER A 44 46.29 6.66 1.50
C SER A 44 46.57 8.17 1.69
N ILE A 45 45.46 8.91 1.91
CA ILE A 45 45.49 10.37 2.15
C ILE A 45 44.76 10.67 3.45
N ALA A 46 45.40 11.40 4.37
CA ALA A 46 44.79 11.94 5.57
C ALA A 46 44.99 13.46 5.61
N LEU A 47 43.92 14.22 5.44
CA LEU A 47 43.93 15.69 5.39
C LEU A 47 43.01 16.31 6.45
N GLY A 48 43.57 16.97 7.46
CA GLY A 48 42.84 17.66 8.52
C GLY A 48 43.31 17.31 9.92
N GLY A 49 42.77 18.01 10.93
CA GLY A 49 43.13 17.78 12.32
C GLY A 49 42.68 16.40 12.82
N ALA A 50 43.64 15.59 13.29
CA ALA A 50 43.34 14.20 13.72
C ALA A 50 42.66 13.33 12.66
N ALA A 51 42.84 13.61 11.38
CA ALA A 51 42.38 12.77 10.29
C ALA A 51 43.13 11.43 10.28
N SER A 52 42.47 10.30 10.10
CA SER A 52 43.05 8.95 10.12
C SER A 52 42.66 8.16 8.88
N SER A 53 43.64 7.75 8.06
CA SER A 53 43.45 6.94 6.86
C SER A 53 44.33 5.69 6.96
N LYS A 54 43.69 4.55 7.23
CA LYS A 54 44.39 3.25 7.46
C LYS A 54 44.23 2.26 6.29
N GLY A 55 43.13 2.35 5.57
CA GLY A 55 42.91 1.47 4.42
C GLY A 55 43.88 1.75 3.25
N LYS A 56 44.21 0.72 2.49
CA LYS A 56 44.95 0.88 1.23
C LYS A 56 44.14 1.77 0.28
N THR A 57 44.78 2.76 -0.35
CA THR A 57 44.17 3.72 -1.29
C THR A 57 42.95 4.48 -0.71
N SER A 58 42.87 4.59 0.62
CA SER A 58 41.76 5.26 1.29
C SER A 58 41.97 6.78 1.42
N ILE A 59 40.89 7.53 1.53
CA ILE A 59 40.89 9.00 1.62
C ILE A 59 40.12 9.43 2.87
N ALA A 60 40.77 10.22 3.71
CA ALA A 60 40.22 10.85 4.93
C ALA A 60 40.41 12.35 4.88
N ILE A 61 39.35 13.13 4.69
CA ILE A 61 39.40 14.61 4.59
C ILE A 61 38.47 15.26 5.63
N GLY A 62 39.01 16.01 6.57
CA GLY A 62 38.26 16.68 7.61
C GLY A 62 38.84 16.48 9.00
N THR A 63 38.23 17.09 10.02
CA THR A 63 38.67 16.94 11.40
C THR A 63 38.07 15.70 12.05
N LYS A 64 38.90 14.90 12.75
CA LYS A 64 38.47 13.63 13.41
C LYS A 64 37.86 12.58 12.47
N VAL A 65 38.07 12.73 11.19
CA VAL A 65 37.59 11.78 10.18
C VAL A 65 38.39 10.47 10.27
N LYS A 66 37.70 9.34 9.99
CA LYS A 66 38.33 8.00 10.05
C LYS A 66 38.00 7.19 8.84
N THR A 67 39.01 6.67 8.16
CA THR A 67 38.83 5.78 7.00
C THR A 67 39.69 4.52 7.20
N VAL A 68 39.02 3.38 7.31
CA VAL A 68 39.67 2.08 7.60
C VAL A 68 39.53 1.11 6.43
N GLY A 69 38.46 1.20 5.68
CA GLY A 69 38.21 0.32 4.53
C GLY A 69 39.22 0.56 3.39
N GLU A 70 39.62 -0.51 2.70
CA GLU A 70 40.38 -0.42 1.44
C GLU A 70 39.55 0.35 0.41
N SER A 71 40.17 1.30 -0.29
CA SER A 71 39.53 2.17 -1.29
C SER A 71 38.29 2.94 -0.77
N ALA A 72 38.21 3.14 0.54
CA ALA A 72 37.12 3.87 1.17
C ALA A 72 37.39 5.38 1.21
N THR A 73 36.33 6.18 1.27
CA THR A 73 36.42 7.65 1.32
C THR A 73 35.57 8.18 2.47
N SER A 74 36.18 9.02 3.33
CA SER A 74 35.47 9.76 4.37
C SER A 74 35.77 11.25 4.23
N ILE A 75 34.70 12.07 4.19
CA ILE A 75 34.81 13.53 4.08
C ILE A 75 33.85 14.20 5.06
N GLY A 76 34.35 15.05 5.93
CA GLY A 76 33.57 15.82 6.91
C GLY A 76 34.08 15.66 8.33
N TYR A 77 33.50 16.41 9.29
CA TYR A 77 33.82 16.24 10.70
C TYR A 77 33.27 14.91 11.23
N GLY A 78 34.12 14.08 11.83
CA GLY A 78 33.67 12.80 12.41
C GLY A 78 33.17 11.74 11.41
N ALA A 79 33.27 11.98 10.10
CA ALA A 79 32.85 11.01 9.10
C ALA A 79 33.67 9.73 9.20
N GLU A 80 33.01 8.56 9.00
CA GLU A 80 33.63 7.25 9.20
C GLU A 80 33.27 6.27 8.04
N ALA A 81 34.27 5.84 7.27
CA ALA A 81 34.12 4.80 6.25
C ALA A 81 34.96 3.56 6.66
N SER A 82 34.28 2.55 7.18
CA SER A 82 34.93 1.44 7.86
C SER A 82 34.98 0.12 7.07
N SER A 83 34.34 0.04 5.91
CA SER A 83 34.36 -1.15 5.06
C SER A 83 34.95 -0.87 3.67
N LYS A 84 35.34 -1.92 2.93
CA LYS A 84 35.91 -1.79 1.59
C LYS A 84 34.95 -1.06 0.64
N GLY A 85 35.48 -0.07 -0.09
CA GLY A 85 34.70 0.74 -1.04
C GLY A 85 33.60 1.59 -0.42
N ALA A 86 33.58 1.75 0.92
CA ALA A 86 32.60 2.55 1.61
C ALA A 86 32.82 4.06 1.40
N VAL A 87 31.75 4.84 1.31
CA VAL A 87 31.79 6.29 1.14
C VAL A 87 30.97 6.95 2.25
N ALA A 88 31.60 7.77 3.09
CA ALA A 88 30.96 8.53 4.15
C ALA A 88 31.23 10.04 3.97
N ILE A 89 30.21 10.83 3.67
CA ILE A 89 30.33 12.27 3.43
C ILE A 89 29.33 13.03 4.30
N GLY A 90 29.80 13.92 5.13
CA GLY A 90 28.99 14.75 6.02
C GLY A 90 29.37 14.65 7.49
N LEU A 91 28.76 15.50 8.32
CA LEU A 91 28.97 15.51 9.77
C LEU A 91 28.50 14.17 10.37
N ASP A 92 29.41 13.46 11.05
CA ASP A 92 29.14 12.18 11.74
C ASP A 92 28.48 11.11 10.87
N SER A 93 28.67 11.18 9.53
CA SER A 93 28.20 10.16 8.61
C SER A 93 28.96 8.86 8.78
N LYS A 94 28.29 7.68 8.63
CA LYS A 94 28.89 6.37 8.81
C LYS A 94 28.57 5.41 7.64
N ALA A 95 29.61 4.92 6.99
CA ALA A 95 29.49 3.93 5.93
C ALA A 95 30.30 2.66 6.27
N GLY A 96 29.62 1.52 6.31
CA GLY A 96 30.21 0.24 6.70
C GLY A 96 29.92 -0.15 8.15
N ASP A 97 30.25 -1.39 8.48
CA ASP A 97 30.02 -2.04 9.78
C ASP A 97 31.31 -2.28 10.59
N GLY A 98 32.44 -1.82 10.09
CA GLY A 98 33.73 -1.93 10.79
C GLY A 98 33.82 -1.01 12.00
N ASN A 99 34.82 -1.26 12.83
CA ASN A 99 35.13 -0.42 13.98
C ASN A 99 36.35 0.48 13.68
N ALA A 100 36.10 1.71 13.29
CA ALA A 100 37.18 2.66 12.98
C ALA A 100 37.99 3.06 14.21
N ALA A 101 37.46 2.92 15.44
CA ALA A 101 38.23 3.21 16.68
C ALA A 101 39.34 2.17 16.88
N THR A 102 39.09 0.89 16.58
CA THR A 102 40.10 -0.18 16.64
C THR A 102 40.88 -0.32 15.34
N GLY A 103 40.48 0.31 14.26
CA GLY A 103 41.08 0.17 12.93
C GLY A 103 40.71 -1.11 12.22
N THR A 104 39.57 -1.72 12.58
CA THR A 104 39.10 -2.96 11.98
C THR A 104 38.13 -2.65 10.84
N ALA A 105 38.44 -3.09 9.63
CA ALA A 105 37.53 -2.98 8.49
C ALA A 105 36.36 -3.97 8.63
N GLY A 106 35.15 -3.49 8.32
CA GLY A 106 33.95 -4.33 8.34
C GLY A 106 33.78 -5.20 7.09
N ALA A 107 33.27 -6.39 7.29
CA ALA A 107 33.05 -7.35 6.20
C ALA A 107 31.68 -7.20 5.51
N ASN A 108 30.67 -6.71 6.25
CA ASN A 108 29.30 -6.66 5.74
C ASN A 108 28.91 -5.33 5.09
N GLY A 109 29.60 -4.23 5.41
CA GLY A 109 29.30 -2.89 4.86
C GLY A 109 30.02 -2.56 3.55
N ILE A 110 30.42 -3.54 2.77
CA ILE A 110 31.13 -3.33 1.49
C ILE A 110 30.27 -2.49 0.55
N ASN A 111 30.89 -1.46 -0.08
CA ASN A 111 30.26 -0.52 -0.99
C ASN A 111 29.07 0.25 -0.37
N ALA A 112 29.05 0.43 0.93
CA ALA A 112 28.05 1.26 1.60
C ALA A 112 28.28 2.75 1.31
N VAL A 113 27.22 3.52 1.07
CA VAL A 113 27.27 4.96 0.79
C VAL A 113 26.43 5.70 1.79
N ALA A 114 27.04 6.54 2.62
CA ALA A 114 26.38 7.41 3.59
C ALA A 114 26.71 8.88 3.30
N ILE A 115 25.73 9.67 2.89
CA ILE A 115 25.89 11.08 2.54
C ILE A 115 24.89 11.91 3.32
N GLY A 116 25.35 12.81 4.15
CA GLY A 116 24.53 13.72 4.97
C GLY A 116 24.87 13.65 6.46
N THR A 117 24.28 14.55 7.23
CA THR A 117 24.51 14.62 8.69
C THR A 117 23.92 13.40 9.39
N GLY A 118 24.76 12.64 10.11
CA GLY A 118 24.32 11.46 10.85
C GLY A 118 23.79 10.31 9.98
N ALA A 119 23.95 10.37 8.65
CA ALA A 119 23.55 9.30 7.75
C ALA A 119 24.34 8.01 8.04
N LYS A 120 23.66 6.86 8.10
CA LYS A 120 24.28 5.56 8.39
C LYS A 120 23.91 4.54 7.33
N ALA A 121 24.90 4.01 6.61
CA ALA A 121 24.78 2.92 5.67
C ALA A 121 25.64 1.75 6.19
N ILE A 122 25.03 0.69 6.74
CA ILE A 122 25.75 -0.30 7.56
C ILE A 122 26.01 -1.59 6.82
N ALA A 123 25.05 -2.09 6.05
CA ALA A 123 25.17 -3.36 5.34
C ALA A 123 25.74 -3.20 3.91
N LYS A 124 26.02 -4.35 3.26
CA LYS A 124 26.57 -4.41 1.90
C LYS A 124 25.64 -3.76 0.88
N ASN A 125 26.21 -2.93 0.00
CA ASN A 125 25.52 -2.24 -1.10
C ASN A 125 24.34 -1.38 -0.59
N THR A 126 24.46 -0.76 0.58
CA THR A 126 23.44 0.14 1.13
C THR A 126 23.69 1.59 0.73
N ILE A 127 22.60 2.35 0.60
CA ILE A 127 22.63 3.79 0.30
C ILE A 127 21.85 4.52 1.39
N SER A 128 22.46 5.51 2.02
CA SER A 128 21.85 6.39 3.02
C SER A 128 22.17 7.84 2.66
N ILE A 129 21.22 8.57 2.09
CA ILE A 129 21.40 9.96 1.64
C ILE A 129 20.38 10.84 2.33
N GLY A 130 20.86 11.87 3.05
CA GLY A 130 20.01 12.78 3.81
C GLY A 130 20.38 12.79 5.29
N THR A 131 19.53 13.36 6.13
CA THR A 131 19.84 13.54 7.56
C THR A 131 19.26 12.42 8.42
N GLY A 132 20.08 11.77 9.23
CA GLY A 132 19.64 10.82 10.25
C GLY A 132 19.10 9.49 9.72
N ASN A 133 19.22 9.20 8.43
CA ASN A 133 18.81 7.90 7.87
C ASN A 133 19.70 6.76 8.39
N VAL A 134 19.10 5.59 8.65
CA VAL A 134 19.80 4.38 9.05
C VAL A 134 19.42 3.23 8.14
N VAL A 135 20.37 2.73 7.32
CA VAL A 135 20.13 1.61 6.39
C VAL A 135 21.01 0.43 6.76
N SER A 136 20.40 -0.63 7.26
CA SER A 136 21.05 -1.89 7.67
C SER A 136 20.60 -3.12 6.88
N GLY A 137 19.54 -3.01 6.07
CA GLY A 137 19.13 -4.08 5.16
C GLY A 137 20.06 -4.17 3.94
N VAL A 138 20.55 -5.36 3.61
CA VAL A 138 21.45 -5.59 2.45
C VAL A 138 20.77 -5.13 1.14
N GLY A 139 21.52 -4.38 0.31
CA GLY A 139 21.02 -3.93 -0.99
C GLY A 139 19.86 -2.94 -0.91
N SER A 140 19.75 -2.22 0.21
CA SER A 140 18.66 -1.27 0.46
C SER A 140 19.12 0.19 0.42
N GLY A 141 18.17 1.12 0.24
CA GLY A 141 18.48 2.55 0.17
C GLY A 141 17.43 3.46 0.76
N ALA A 142 17.87 4.53 1.44
CA ALA A 142 17.04 5.63 1.90
C ALA A 142 17.56 6.96 1.34
N ILE A 143 16.66 7.76 0.78
CA ILE A 143 16.93 9.13 0.32
C ILE A 143 15.85 10.03 0.92
N GLY A 144 16.26 11.01 1.70
CA GLY A 144 15.36 11.89 2.48
C GLY A 144 15.73 11.91 3.95
N ASP A 145 14.84 12.29 4.84
CA ASP A 145 15.10 12.49 6.27
C ASP A 145 13.93 12.02 7.14
N PRO A 146 14.14 11.59 8.38
CA PRO A 146 14.91 10.39 8.68
C PRO A 146 14.10 9.13 8.36
N THR A 147 14.75 8.08 7.94
CA THR A 147 14.13 6.76 7.70
C THR A 147 15.09 5.65 8.15
N THR A 148 14.57 4.64 8.85
CA THR A 148 15.33 3.44 9.21
C THR A 148 14.91 2.26 8.37
N ILE A 149 15.82 1.65 7.60
CA ILE A 149 15.55 0.46 6.79
C ILE A 149 16.35 -0.71 7.33
N THR A 150 15.64 -1.75 7.79
CA THR A 150 16.22 -3.01 8.24
C THR A 150 15.96 -4.18 7.28
N GLY A 151 14.91 -4.06 6.45
CA GLY A 151 14.57 -5.05 5.43
C GLY A 151 15.53 -5.02 4.24
N ALA A 152 15.87 -6.19 3.68
CA ALA A 152 16.76 -6.30 2.52
C ALA A 152 16.05 -5.95 1.21
N GLY A 153 16.78 -5.39 0.24
CA GLY A 153 16.26 -5.04 -1.09
C GLY A 153 15.16 -3.96 -1.06
N THR A 154 15.13 -3.13 -0.02
CA THR A 154 14.08 -2.13 0.20
C THR A 154 14.59 -0.72 -0.03
N TYR A 155 13.79 0.08 -0.74
CA TYR A 155 14.11 1.46 -1.04
C TYR A 155 13.03 2.42 -0.53
N SER A 156 13.46 3.52 0.12
CA SER A 156 12.60 4.61 0.56
C SER A 156 13.08 5.93 -0.03
N LEU A 157 12.18 6.66 -0.68
CA LEU A 157 12.42 8.02 -1.16
C LEU A 157 11.38 8.95 -0.54
N GLY A 158 11.82 9.84 0.32
CA GLY A 158 10.97 10.78 1.06
C GLY A 158 11.32 10.84 2.54
N ASN A 159 10.53 11.59 3.31
CA ASN A 159 10.82 11.89 4.69
C ASN A 159 9.88 11.15 5.66
N ASP A 160 10.38 10.91 6.87
CA ASP A 160 9.58 10.42 8.02
C ASP A 160 8.82 9.09 7.77
N ASN A 161 9.38 8.21 6.92
CA ASN A 161 8.76 6.90 6.69
C ASN A 161 9.01 5.90 7.84
N GLY A 162 9.60 6.37 8.95
CA GLY A 162 9.80 5.59 10.18
C GLY A 162 10.73 4.39 10.00
N THR A 163 10.40 3.27 10.63
CA THR A 163 11.17 2.03 10.51
C THR A 163 10.52 1.08 9.52
N ILE A 164 11.23 0.74 8.46
CA ILE A 164 10.80 -0.19 7.42
C ILE A 164 11.58 -1.51 7.58
N ALA A 165 10.95 -2.50 8.21
CA ALA A 165 11.49 -3.85 8.34
C ALA A 165 11.14 -4.74 7.14
N ALA A 166 10.24 -4.28 6.28
CA ALA A 166 9.79 -4.97 5.08
C ALA A 166 10.93 -5.18 4.09
N SER A 167 10.98 -6.36 3.45
CA SER A 167 11.97 -6.70 2.43
C SER A 167 11.40 -6.54 1.01
N ASN A 168 12.27 -6.33 0.02
CA ASN A 168 11.89 -6.23 -1.41
C ASN A 168 10.76 -5.21 -1.67
N SER A 169 10.76 -4.13 -0.93
CA SER A 169 9.70 -3.13 -0.92
C SER A 169 10.16 -1.79 -1.46
N GLY A 170 9.22 -0.99 -1.98
CA GLY A 170 9.46 0.39 -2.43
C GLY A 170 8.49 1.33 -1.74
N VAL A 171 8.99 2.42 -1.14
CA VAL A 171 8.20 3.45 -0.46
C VAL A 171 8.60 4.82 -1.02
N PHE A 172 7.69 5.48 -1.71
CA PHE A 172 7.90 6.79 -2.32
C PHE A 172 6.90 7.81 -1.76
N GLY A 173 7.37 8.77 -1.01
CA GLY A 173 6.57 9.78 -0.33
C GLY A 173 6.89 9.88 1.16
N ASN A 174 6.06 10.60 1.91
CA ASN A 174 6.35 10.96 3.29
C ASN A 174 5.36 10.32 4.28
N ASN A 175 5.80 10.10 5.51
CA ASN A 175 4.97 9.63 6.62
C ASN A 175 4.25 8.30 6.33
N ASN A 176 4.82 7.43 5.50
CA ASN A 176 4.24 6.12 5.25
C ASN A 176 4.61 5.13 6.37
N ASN A 177 3.66 4.37 6.85
CA ASN A 177 3.83 3.43 7.96
C ASN A 177 3.76 1.98 7.45
N ILE A 178 4.92 1.36 7.28
CA ILE A 178 5.03 -0.03 6.82
C ILE A 178 5.30 -0.91 8.04
N LYS A 179 4.25 -1.52 8.58
CA LYS A 179 4.31 -2.28 9.83
C LYS A 179 4.89 -3.69 9.63
N GLY A 180 5.75 -4.08 10.55
CA GLY A 180 6.31 -5.44 10.61
C GLY A 180 7.25 -5.82 9.47
N ALA A 181 7.70 -7.07 9.47
CA ALA A 181 8.62 -7.64 8.50
C ALA A 181 7.88 -8.22 7.26
N THR A 182 7.05 -7.43 6.64
CA THR A 182 6.34 -7.78 5.40
C THR A 182 7.28 -7.81 4.18
N SER A 183 6.78 -8.17 3.01
CA SER A 183 7.60 -8.21 1.79
C SER A 183 6.81 -7.81 0.55
N GLY A 184 7.54 -7.36 -0.48
CA GLY A 184 6.97 -7.11 -1.79
C GLY A 184 6.06 -5.89 -1.90
N ASN A 185 6.06 -4.98 -0.93
CA ASN A 185 5.16 -3.84 -0.91
C ASN A 185 5.60 -2.72 -1.86
N ARG A 186 4.65 -2.07 -2.48
CA ARG A 186 4.83 -0.88 -3.33
C ARG A 186 3.90 0.22 -2.83
N VAL A 187 4.47 1.28 -2.29
CA VAL A 187 3.74 2.40 -1.67
C VAL A 187 4.16 3.69 -2.32
N ILE A 188 3.22 4.40 -2.92
CA ILE A 188 3.42 5.71 -3.54
C ILE A 188 2.41 6.69 -2.97
N GLY A 189 2.89 7.79 -2.41
CA GLY A 189 2.07 8.84 -1.78
C GLY A 189 2.41 9.06 -0.31
N ASN A 190 1.55 9.75 0.41
CA ASN A 190 1.83 10.17 1.78
C ASN A 190 0.83 9.58 2.79
N ASN A 191 1.29 9.40 4.03
CA ASN A 191 0.46 8.94 5.16
C ASN A 191 -0.23 7.59 4.90
N ASN A 192 0.35 6.72 4.08
CA ASN A 192 -0.22 5.42 3.79
C ASN A 192 0.18 4.38 4.85
N THR A 193 -0.64 3.35 5.02
CA THR A 193 -0.40 2.29 6.00
C THR A 193 -0.43 0.91 5.34
N VAL A 194 0.63 0.12 5.60
CA VAL A 194 0.69 -1.32 5.30
C VAL A 194 0.72 -2.06 6.63
N GLU A 195 -0.28 -2.88 6.92
CA GLU A 195 -0.38 -3.65 8.16
C GLU A 195 0.55 -4.87 8.20
N VAL A 196 0.77 -5.42 9.38
CA VAL A 196 1.75 -6.49 9.63
C VAL A 196 1.53 -7.79 8.85
N THR A 197 0.32 -8.01 8.32
CA THR A 197 -0.04 -9.19 7.52
C THR A 197 -0.06 -8.92 6.02
N ALA A 198 0.14 -7.68 5.61
CA ALA A 198 -0.03 -7.24 4.22
C ALA A 198 1.27 -7.41 3.41
N ASN A 199 1.55 -8.63 2.96
CA ASN A 199 2.58 -8.86 1.95
C ASN A 199 2.06 -8.53 0.54
N ASN A 200 2.96 -8.10 -0.36
CA ASN A 200 2.64 -7.74 -1.74
C ASN A 200 1.55 -6.65 -1.86
N ALA A 201 1.51 -5.73 -0.91
CA ALA A 201 0.59 -4.60 -0.94
C ALA A 201 0.95 -3.62 -2.06
N LEU A 202 -0.06 -3.15 -2.79
CA LEU A 202 0.08 -2.04 -3.73
C LEU A 202 -0.76 -0.86 -3.26
N ILE A 203 -0.11 0.25 -2.94
CA ILE A 203 -0.77 1.51 -2.57
C ILE A 203 -0.32 2.61 -3.52
N PHE A 204 -1.29 3.33 -4.08
CA PHE A 204 -1.05 4.56 -4.83
C PHE A 204 -2.08 5.62 -4.43
N GLY A 205 -1.73 6.47 -3.48
CA GLY A 205 -2.64 7.48 -2.93
C GLY A 205 -2.12 8.11 -1.65
N ASN A 206 -2.95 8.92 -1.04
CA ASN A 206 -2.67 9.48 0.28
C ASN A 206 -3.68 8.96 1.30
N ASN A 207 -3.23 8.75 2.53
CA ASN A 207 -4.07 8.22 3.62
C ASN A 207 -4.73 6.87 3.26
N ALA A 208 -4.13 6.13 2.31
CA ALA A 208 -4.63 4.83 1.87
C ALA A 208 -4.05 3.70 2.72
N GLY A 209 -4.75 2.55 2.76
CA GLY A 209 -4.33 1.44 3.59
C GLY A 209 -4.54 0.06 2.96
N VAL A 210 -3.60 -0.85 3.24
CA VAL A 210 -3.72 -2.28 2.93
C VAL A 210 -3.49 -3.07 4.22
N SER A 211 -4.46 -3.91 4.59
CA SER A 211 -4.41 -4.64 5.85
C SER A 211 -4.14 -6.14 5.70
N ALA A 212 -4.22 -6.69 4.50
CA ALA A 212 -3.99 -8.11 4.24
C ALA A 212 -3.19 -8.34 2.96
N ALA A 213 -2.69 -9.55 2.78
CA ALA A 213 -1.84 -9.92 1.65
C ALA A 213 -2.51 -9.71 0.28
N ASN A 214 -1.69 -9.34 -0.71
CA ASN A 214 -2.12 -9.14 -2.11
C ASN A 214 -3.19 -8.06 -2.28
N GLY A 215 -3.32 -7.14 -1.31
CA GLY A 215 -4.28 -6.06 -1.35
C GLY A 215 -3.84 -4.90 -2.26
N ILE A 216 -4.79 -4.28 -2.93
CA ILE A 216 -4.58 -3.11 -3.79
C ILE A 216 -5.45 -1.96 -3.30
N ALA A 217 -4.83 -0.81 -2.99
CA ALA A 217 -5.50 0.42 -2.57
C ALA A 217 -5.02 1.59 -3.43
N ILE A 218 -5.85 2.06 -4.36
CA ILE A 218 -5.54 3.17 -5.27
C ILE A 218 -6.55 4.29 -5.08
N GLY A 219 -6.08 5.47 -4.72
CA GLY A 219 -6.88 6.66 -4.45
C GLY A 219 -6.72 7.17 -3.03
N GLU A 220 -7.13 8.41 -2.81
CA GLU A 220 -7.11 9.01 -1.47
C GLU A 220 -8.08 8.26 -0.54
N LYS A 221 -7.61 7.91 0.65
CA LYS A 221 -8.39 7.18 1.68
C LYS A 221 -8.98 5.85 1.19
N SER A 222 -8.41 5.26 0.14
CA SER A 222 -8.80 3.92 -0.31
C SER A 222 -8.33 2.87 0.70
N ALA A 223 -9.12 1.81 0.91
CA ALA A 223 -8.81 0.78 1.88
C ALA A 223 -9.07 -0.64 1.33
N SER A 224 -8.01 -1.44 1.23
CA SER A 224 -8.06 -2.87 0.95
C SER A 224 -7.81 -3.61 2.26
N THR A 225 -8.85 -4.20 2.84
CA THR A 225 -8.79 -4.71 4.22
C THR A 225 -8.75 -6.23 4.33
N SER A 226 -8.92 -6.93 3.23
CA SER A 226 -8.92 -8.39 3.18
C SER A 226 -7.99 -8.91 2.07
N GLU A 227 -7.59 -10.17 2.15
CA GLU A 227 -6.70 -10.82 1.19
C GLU A 227 -7.25 -10.73 -0.24
N GLY A 228 -6.39 -10.37 -1.19
CA GLY A 228 -6.76 -10.26 -2.61
C GLY A 228 -7.71 -9.13 -2.96
N SER A 229 -8.12 -8.29 -2.00
CA SER A 229 -9.13 -7.25 -2.26
C SER A 229 -8.56 -6.04 -3.01
N ILE A 230 -9.41 -5.40 -3.83
CA ILE A 230 -9.08 -4.25 -4.67
C ILE A 230 -9.98 -3.07 -4.33
N ALA A 231 -9.42 -1.99 -3.82
CA ALA A 231 -10.08 -0.71 -3.58
C ALA A 231 -9.50 0.36 -4.53
N PHE A 232 -10.30 0.84 -5.48
CA PHE A 232 -9.87 1.82 -6.46
C PHE A 232 -10.83 3.02 -6.50
N GLY A 233 -10.37 4.16 -6.05
CA GLY A 233 -11.14 5.41 -6.02
C GLY A 233 -11.05 6.13 -4.68
N LEU A 234 -11.48 7.39 -4.65
CA LEU A 234 -11.57 8.19 -3.42
C LEU A 234 -12.49 7.49 -2.41
N ASN A 235 -12.01 7.24 -1.19
CA ASN A 235 -12.77 6.59 -0.12
C ASN A 235 -13.32 5.20 -0.48
N SER A 236 -12.80 4.52 -1.50
CA SER A 236 -13.22 3.16 -1.84
C SER A 236 -12.82 2.16 -0.75
N LYS A 237 -13.66 1.17 -0.47
CA LYS A 237 -13.42 0.17 0.56
C LYS A 237 -13.69 -1.23 0.04
N ALA A 238 -12.67 -2.08 0.02
CA ALA A 238 -12.80 -3.48 -0.37
C ALA A 238 -12.37 -4.39 0.79
N GLY A 239 -13.20 -5.36 1.12
CA GLY A 239 -13.03 -6.25 2.26
C GLY A 239 -13.78 -5.80 3.51
N ASN A 240 -13.85 -6.69 4.50
CA ASN A 240 -14.41 -6.40 5.81
C ASN A 240 -13.30 -5.85 6.71
N GLY A 241 -13.44 -4.64 7.20
CA GLY A 241 -12.56 -4.09 8.23
C GLY A 241 -12.50 -5.00 9.48
N SER A 242 -11.44 -4.84 10.27
CA SER A 242 -11.29 -5.54 11.56
C SER A 242 -12.52 -5.29 12.44
N GLY A 243 -13.24 -6.35 12.77
CA GLY A 243 -14.45 -6.30 13.62
C GLY A 243 -15.77 -6.68 12.93
N ALA A 244 -15.74 -7.07 11.65
CA ALA A 244 -16.94 -7.54 10.99
C ALA A 244 -17.35 -8.93 11.45
N THR A 245 -18.64 -9.11 11.70
CA THR A 245 -19.29 -10.37 12.12
C THR A 245 -19.30 -11.43 11.00
N PHE A 246 -18.93 -11.03 9.78
CA PHE A 246 -18.88 -11.84 8.57
C PHE A 246 -17.45 -12.27 8.30
N GLY A 247 -17.24 -13.45 7.73
CA GLY A 247 -15.94 -14.03 7.42
C GLY A 247 -15.00 -13.11 6.65
N LEU A 248 -13.76 -13.52 6.42
CA LEU A 248 -12.76 -12.75 5.67
C LEU A 248 -13.28 -12.50 4.25
N ALA A 249 -13.66 -11.28 3.93
CA ALA A 249 -14.16 -10.86 2.60
C ALA A 249 -13.04 -10.87 1.56
N LYS A 250 -12.51 -12.05 1.24
CA LYS A 250 -11.44 -12.21 0.25
C LYS A 250 -11.90 -11.81 -1.14
N ASP A 251 -10.95 -11.39 -1.96
CA ASP A 251 -11.17 -11.09 -3.39
C ASP A 251 -12.29 -10.08 -3.67
N ALA A 252 -12.61 -9.23 -2.69
CA ALA A 252 -13.62 -8.18 -2.86
C ALA A 252 -13.10 -7.04 -3.76
N ILE A 253 -13.95 -6.53 -4.65
CA ILE A 253 -13.60 -5.46 -5.60
C ILE A 253 -14.50 -4.24 -5.39
N ALA A 254 -13.92 -3.10 -5.01
CA ALA A 254 -14.60 -1.82 -4.89
C ALA A 254 -13.97 -0.77 -5.80
N ILE A 255 -14.65 -0.36 -6.86
CA ILE A 255 -14.15 0.61 -7.85
C ILE A 255 -15.11 1.80 -7.93
N GLY A 256 -14.62 2.98 -7.61
CA GLY A 256 -15.37 4.24 -7.66
C GLY A 256 -15.31 5.02 -6.35
N THR A 257 -15.66 6.29 -6.42
CA THR A 257 -15.72 7.16 -5.24
C THR A 257 -16.76 6.66 -4.23
N ASN A 258 -16.37 6.45 -2.98
CA ASN A 258 -17.22 5.92 -1.91
C ASN A 258 -17.83 4.54 -2.23
N SER A 259 -17.24 3.76 -3.12
CA SER A 259 -17.66 2.37 -3.37
C SER A 259 -17.32 1.46 -2.19
N SER A 260 -18.13 0.46 -1.92
CA SER A 260 -17.93 -0.46 -0.79
C SER A 260 -18.29 -1.90 -1.17
N ALA A 261 -17.32 -2.80 -1.18
CA ALA A 261 -17.51 -4.24 -1.35
C ALA A 261 -17.09 -4.95 -0.06
N ARG A 262 -18.07 -5.48 0.70
CA ARG A 262 -17.84 -6.03 2.05
C ARG A 262 -17.89 -7.54 2.15
N GLY A 263 -18.55 -8.20 1.21
CA GLY A 263 -18.64 -9.66 1.20
C GLY A 263 -17.46 -10.34 0.51
N ASP A 264 -17.30 -11.64 0.74
CA ASP A 264 -16.35 -12.49 0.00
C ASP A 264 -16.70 -12.46 -1.49
N LYS A 265 -15.71 -12.19 -2.35
CA LYS A 265 -15.90 -12.05 -3.80
C LYS A 265 -16.97 -11.03 -4.23
N ALA A 266 -17.32 -10.11 -3.36
CA ALA A 266 -18.27 -9.06 -3.68
C ALA A 266 -17.69 -8.06 -4.69
N VAL A 267 -18.54 -7.57 -5.60
CA VAL A 267 -18.16 -6.60 -6.64
C VAL A 267 -19.01 -5.33 -6.52
N ALA A 268 -18.41 -4.19 -6.23
CA ALA A 268 -19.05 -2.88 -6.17
C ALA A 268 -18.36 -1.92 -7.15
N ILE A 269 -19.01 -1.58 -8.27
CA ILE A 269 -18.43 -0.71 -9.30
C ILE A 269 -19.34 0.47 -9.56
N GLY A 270 -18.86 1.68 -9.26
CA GLY A 270 -19.58 2.94 -9.43
C GLY A 270 -19.49 3.85 -8.21
N LYS A 271 -19.89 5.10 -8.35
CA LYS A 271 -19.91 6.06 -7.24
C LYS A 271 -20.98 5.64 -6.21
N GLY A 272 -20.59 5.55 -4.94
CA GLY A 272 -21.51 5.22 -3.84
C GLY A 272 -22.13 3.83 -3.90
N THR A 273 -21.57 2.93 -4.69
CA THR A 273 -22.04 1.55 -4.88
C THR A 273 -21.74 0.70 -3.65
N GLN A 274 -22.69 -0.18 -3.27
CA GLN A 274 -22.53 -1.05 -2.11
C GLN A 274 -22.86 -2.51 -2.43
N ALA A 275 -21.88 -3.40 -2.27
CA ALA A 275 -22.05 -4.85 -2.33
C ALA A 275 -21.73 -5.42 -0.93
N ASN A 276 -22.78 -5.66 -0.13
CA ASN A 276 -22.63 -5.84 1.31
C ASN A 276 -22.47 -7.30 1.76
N HIS A 277 -22.78 -8.28 0.93
CA HIS A 277 -22.71 -9.70 1.25
C HIS A 277 -21.89 -10.50 0.23
N ASP A 278 -21.59 -11.76 0.55
CA ASP A 278 -20.77 -12.64 -0.26
C ASP A 278 -21.31 -12.83 -1.68
N SER A 279 -20.42 -12.75 -2.66
CA SER A 279 -20.72 -12.91 -4.08
C SER A 279 -21.77 -11.93 -4.64
N ASN A 280 -22.09 -10.88 -3.94
CA ASN A 280 -22.98 -9.83 -4.42
C ASN A 280 -22.32 -8.98 -5.52
N ILE A 281 -23.10 -8.61 -6.52
CA ILE A 281 -22.66 -7.75 -7.61
C ILE A 281 -23.52 -6.50 -7.66
N ALA A 282 -22.92 -5.33 -7.38
CA ALA A 282 -23.54 -4.02 -7.51
C ALA A 282 -22.75 -3.18 -8.52
N ILE A 283 -23.37 -2.78 -9.63
CA ILE A 283 -22.72 -1.98 -10.67
C ILE A 283 -23.62 -0.80 -11.06
N GLY A 284 -23.10 0.40 -10.94
CA GLY A 284 -23.83 1.63 -11.25
C GLY A 284 -23.73 2.67 -10.12
N ASN A 285 -24.08 3.91 -10.41
CA ASN A 285 -24.09 4.94 -9.39
C ASN A 285 -25.16 4.62 -8.34
N SER A 286 -24.76 4.51 -7.07
CA SER A 286 -25.62 4.20 -5.93
C SER A 286 -26.38 2.87 -6.06
N ALA A 287 -25.92 1.92 -6.87
CA ALA A 287 -26.44 0.54 -6.89
C ALA A 287 -26.13 -0.13 -5.55
N GLU A 288 -27.08 -0.90 -5.03
CA GLU A 288 -26.95 -1.55 -3.73
C GLU A 288 -27.42 -3.01 -3.76
N THR A 289 -26.70 -3.90 -3.06
CA THR A 289 -27.12 -5.28 -2.86
C THR A 289 -27.11 -5.63 -1.38
N GLY A 290 -28.33 -5.75 -0.80
CA GLY A 290 -28.53 -6.11 0.60
C GLY A 290 -28.19 -4.98 1.58
N ARG A 291 -29.21 -4.47 2.26
CA ARG A 291 -29.06 -3.38 3.24
C ARG A 291 -28.85 -3.88 4.67
N ASP A 292 -29.36 -5.04 5.00
CA ASP A 292 -29.31 -5.57 6.36
C ASP A 292 -27.96 -6.23 6.66
N LEU A 293 -27.08 -5.49 7.34
CA LEU A 293 -25.78 -5.96 7.79
C LEU A 293 -25.86 -6.82 9.07
N THR A 294 -27.06 -7.01 9.64
CA THR A 294 -27.26 -7.77 10.87
C THR A 294 -27.59 -9.24 10.61
N VAL A 295 -27.95 -9.59 9.38
CA VAL A 295 -28.29 -10.96 9.01
C VAL A 295 -27.01 -11.73 8.68
N SER A 296 -26.67 -12.69 9.52
CA SER A 296 -25.49 -13.56 9.38
C SER A 296 -25.64 -14.67 8.31
N ASN A 297 -26.55 -14.53 7.34
CA ASN A 297 -26.75 -15.51 6.29
C ASN A 297 -25.73 -15.28 5.16
N TYR A 298 -24.78 -16.19 5.05
CA TYR A 298 -23.68 -16.16 4.06
C TYR A 298 -24.11 -16.38 2.60
N ASP A 299 -25.37 -16.75 2.33
CA ASP A 299 -25.85 -17.14 1.01
C ASP A 299 -26.69 -16.05 0.30
N ILE A 300 -26.55 -14.78 0.68
CA ILE A 300 -27.26 -13.68 0.04
C ILE A 300 -26.55 -13.34 -1.29
N LYS A 301 -27.02 -13.89 -2.40
CA LYS A 301 -26.45 -13.66 -3.73
C LYS A 301 -27.38 -12.76 -4.54
N ASN A 302 -27.12 -11.46 -4.54
CA ASN A 302 -27.90 -10.47 -5.26
C ASN A 302 -27.07 -9.83 -6.38
N ILE A 303 -27.74 -9.51 -7.48
CA ILE A 303 -27.17 -8.75 -8.60
C ILE A 303 -27.99 -7.48 -8.78
N SER A 304 -27.35 -6.31 -8.74
CA SER A 304 -27.98 -5.01 -9.00
C SER A 304 -27.13 -4.21 -9.98
N ILE A 305 -27.63 -4.02 -11.20
CA ILE A 305 -26.91 -3.32 -12.26
C ILE A 305 -27.74 -2.15 -12.79
N GLY A 306 -27.28 -0.94 -12.59
CA GLY A 306 -27.96 0.30 -13.02
C GLY A 306 -27.91 1.40 -11.98
N TYR A 307 -28.33 2.61 -12.36
CA TYR A 307 -28.45 3.74 -11.42
C TYR A 307 -29.47 3.39 -10.33
N GLU A 308 -29.04 3.42 -9.06
CA GLU A 308 -29.86 3.07 -7.89
C GLU A 308 -30.57 1.71 -7.98
N ALA A 309 -30.08 0.77 -8.81
CA ALA A 309 -30.62 -0.59 -8.85
C ALA A 309 -30.44 -1.27 -7.48
N GLY A 310 -31.50 -1.92 -7.00
CA GLY A 310 -31.52 -2.60 -5.69
C GLY A 310 -31.36 -1.70 -4.49
N LYS A 311 -31.36 -0.38 -4.64
CA LYS A 311 -31.19 0.55 -3.52
C LYS A 311 -32.30 0.36 -2.47
N GLY A 312 -31.90 0.15 -1.22
CA GLY A 312 -32.84 -0.12 -0.13
C GLY A 312 -33.43 -1.53 -0.13
N MET A 313 -32.95 -2.42 -0.99
CA MET A 313 -33.43 -3.81 -1.02
C MET A 313 -33.05 -4.56 0.26
N ASN A 314 -33.93 -5.50 0.65
CA ASN A 314 -33.68 -6.46 1.72
C ASN A 314 -34.28 -7.80 1.32
N GLY A 315 -33.44 -8.72 0.81
CA GLY A 315 -33.83 -10.04 0.32
C GLY A 315 -32.65 -10.75 -0.33
N GLN A 316 -32.84 -11.99 -0.72
CA GLN A 316 -31.81 -12.88 -1.23
C GLN A 316 -32.11 -13.35 -2.66
N PHE A 317 -31.05 -13.71 -3.41
CA PHE A 317 -31.15 -14.29 -4.75
C PHE A 317 -31.89 -13.40 -5.79
N ASN A 318 -31.85 -12.10 -5.59
CA ASN A 318 -32.51 -11.14 -6.48
C ASN A 318 -31.59 -10.72 -7.64
N SER A 319 -32.15 -10.51 -8.82
CA SER A 319 -31.45 -10.04 -10.01
C SER A 319 -32.15 -8.82 -10.59
N TYR A 320 -31.50 -7.65 -10.48
CA TYR A 320 -32.06 -6.38 -10.92
C TYR A 320 -31.17 -5.71 -11.97
N LEU A 321 -31.73 -5.41 -13.14
CA LEU A 321 -31.03 -4.75 -14.23
C LEU A 321 -31.85 -3.56 -14.76
N GLY A 322 -31.39 -2.35 -14.53
CA GLY A 322 -32.01 -1.11 -14.98
C GLY A 322 -32.00 -0.02 -13.93
N THR A 323 -32.26 1.20 -14.34
CA THR A 323 -32.38 2.35 -13.43
C THR A 323 -33.53 2.10 -12.43
N ASN A 324 -33.24 2.17 -11.13
CA ASN A 324 -34.17 1.93 -10.03
C ASN A 324 -34.87 0.56 -10.07
N ALA A 325 -34.33 -0.42 -10.83
CA ALA A 325 -34.88 -1.77 -10.82
C ALA A 325 -34.69 -2.40 -9.43
N GLY A 326 -35.73 -3.02 -8.87
CA GLY A 326 -35.72 -3.65 -7.55
C GLY A 326 -35.55 -2.67 -6.38
N GLN A 327 -35.69 -1.37 -6.59
CA GLN A 327 -35.57 -0.39 -5.50
C GLN A 327 -36.60 -0.65 -4.40
N ASP A 328 -36.17 -0.61 -3.14
CA ASP A 328 -37.00 -0.81 -1.94
C ASP A 328 -37.70 -2.18 -1.88
N SER A 329 -37.24 -3.18 -2.63
CA SER A 329 -37.79 -4.54 -2.57
C SER A 329 -37.31 -5.31 -1.33
N LYS A 330 -38.17 -6.21 -0.81
CA LYS A 330 -37.91 -6.99 0.40
C LYS A 330 -38.02 -8.51 0.20
N GLY A 331 -38.55 -8.96 -0.92
CA GLY A 331 -38.74 -10.37 -1.22
C GLY A 331 -37.49 -11.06 -1.76
N ASP A 332 -37.51 -12.39 -1.78
CA ASP A 332 -36.44 -13.26 -2.25
C ASP A 332 -36.68 -13.76 -3.68
N GLY A 333 -35.62 -14.01 -4.43
CA GLY A 333 -35.67 -14.66 -5.74
C GLY A 333 -36.34 -13.83 -6.83
N ASN A 334 -36.45 -12.53 -6.69
CA ASN A 334 -37.10 -11.67 -7.67
C ASN A 334 -36.14 -11.30 -8.81
N SER A 335 -36.66 -11.27 -10.04
CA SER A 335 -35.95 -10.84 -11.24
C SER A 335 -36.65 -9.65 -11.88
N ALA A 336 -35.93 -8.52 -12.04
CA ALA A 336 -36.48 -7.32 -12.63
C ALA A 336 -35.54 -6.70 -13.68
N PHE A 337 -36.04 -6.51 -14.88
CA PHE A 337 -35.30 -5.99 -16.03
C PHE A 337 -36.06 -4.80 -16.66
N GLY A 338 -35.53 -3.61 -16.49
CA GLY A 338 -36.10 -2.38 -17.05
C GLY A 338 -36.08 -1.19 -16.08
N LEU A 339 -36.42 0.00 -16.58
CA LEU A 339 -36.56 1.19 -15.77
C LEU A 339 -37.65 0.98 -14.71
N ARG A 340 -37.30 1.08 -13.43
CA ARG A 340 -38.18 0.90 -12.26
C ARG A 340 -38.94 -0.45 -12.23
N ALA A 341 -38.48 -1.46 -12.99
CA ALA A 341 -39.04 -2.80 -12.91
C ALA A 341 -38.87 -3.39 -11.50
N GLY A 342 -39.88 -4.06 -10.97
CA GLY A 342 -39.83 -4.69 -9.65
C GLY A 342 -39.61 -3.74 -8.47
N LYS A 343 -39.90 -2.47 -8.61
CA LYS A 343 -39.77 -1.51 -7.52
C LYS A 343 -40.80 -1.79 -6.43
N THR A 344 -40.37 -1.79 -5.17
CA THR A 344 -41.23 -1.98 -3.97
C THR A 344 -41.94 -3.35 -3.96
N VAL A 345 -41.24 -4.39 -4.37
CA VAL A 345 -41.76 -5.77 -4.31
C VAL A 345 -41.47 -6.36 -2.91
N THR A 346 -42.54 -6.88 -2.26
CA THR A 346 -42.40 -7.59 -0.97
C THR A 346 -42.64 -9.10 -1.10
N GLY A 347 -43.25 -9.54 -2.21
CA GLY A 347 -43.42 -10.96 -2.52
C GLY A 347 -42.14 -11.62 -3.08
N ASN A 348 -42.11 -12.94 -3.06
CA ASN A 348 -40.99 -13.75 -3.51
C ASN A 348 -41.15 -14.26 -4.95
N THR A 349 -40.04 -14.57 -5.62
CA THR A 349 -40.02 -15.27 -6.93
C THR A 349 -40.81 -14.59 -8.05
N ASN A 350 -40.90 -13.25 -8.01
CA ASN A 350 -41.57 -12.49 -9.07
C ASN A 350 -40.62 -12.18 -10.23
N THR A 351 -41.12 -12.17 -11.44
CA THR A 351 -40.43 -11.76 -12.66
C THR A 351 -41.08 -10.51 -13.23
N ALA A 352 -40.32 -9.44 -13.43
CA ALA A 352 -40.80 -8.18 -13.98
C ALA A 352 -39.89 -7.73 -15.13
N ILE A 353 -40.41 -7.69 -16.36
CA ILE A 353 -39.64 -7.29 -17.55
C ILE A 353 -40.35 -6.15 -18.27
N GLY A 354 -39.71 -5.00 -18.37
CA GLY A 354 -40.25 -3.80 -19.00
C GLY A 354 -40.25 -2.60 -18.08
N MET A 355 -40.47 -1.41 -18.64
CA MET A 355 -40.54 -0.18 -17.86
C MET A 355 -41.76 -0.25 -16.93
N ASP A 356 -41.54 0.06 -15.64
CA ASP A 356 -42.56 0.08 -14.59
C ASP A 356 -43.31 -1.26 -14.39
N SER A 357 -42.81 -2.37 -14.93
CA SER A 357 -43.44 -3.70 -14.72
C SER A 357 -43.26 -4.17 -13.28
N GLY A 358 -44.22 -4.89 -12.74
CA GLY A 358 -44.16 -5.55 -11.44
C GLY A 358 -43.90 -4.58 -10.26
N GLN A 359 -44.34 -3.33 -10.32
CA GLN A 359 -44.21 -2.41 -9.20
C GLN A 359 -45.28 -2.65 -8.11
N ASN A 360 -44.89 -2.42 -6.84
CA ASN A 360 -45.77 -2.56 -5.68
C ASN A 360 -46.45 -3.94 -5.61
N VAL A 361 -45.66 -4.99 -5.79
CA VAL A 361 -46.16 -6.37 -5.75
C VAL A 361 -45.93 -6.99 -4.38
N GLU A 362 -47.02 -7.35 -3.70
CA GLU A 362 -46.98 -8.02 -2.40
C GLU A 362 -47.08 -9.56 -2.53
N ALA A 363 -47.76 -10.04 -3.55
CA ALA A 363 -47.91 -11.47 -3.86
C ALA A 363 -46.67 -12.10 -4.46
N SER A 364 -46.50 -13.40 -4.32
CA SER A 364 -45.36 -14.17 -4.83
C SER A 364 -45.65 -14.87 -6.15
N SER A 365 -44.54 -15.25 -6.86
CA SER A 365 -44.62 -16.09 -8.09
C SER A 365 -45.34 -15.43 -9.27
N ASN A 366 -45.38 -14.11 -9.37
CA ASN A 366 -46.02 -13.41 -10.50
C ASN A 366 -45.02 -13.18 -11.64
N THR A 367 -45.54 -13.21 -12.87
CA THR A 367 -44.79 -12.85 -14.08
C THR A 367 -45.42 -11.64 -14.75
N ALA A 368 -44.71 -10.54 -14.87
CA ALA A 368 -45.16 -9.30 -15.48
C ALA A 368 -44.21 -8.92 -16.65
N ILE A 369 -44.70 -8.93 -17.87
CA ILE A 369 -43.89 -8.62 -19.06
C ILE A 369 -44.59 -7.54 -19.89
N GLY A 370 -44.01 -6.38 -20.00
CA GLY A 370 -44.52 -5.26 -20.76
C GLY A 370 -44.50 -3.94 -19.97
N LEU A 371 -44.82 -2.82 -20.63
CA LEU A 371 -44.96 -1.51 -20.01
C LEU A 371 -46.09 -1.54 -18.97
N ASN A 372 -45.78 -1.18 -17.70
CA ASN A 372 -46.74 -1.17 -16.59
C ASN A 372 -47.46 -2.51 -16.31
N ALA A 373 -46.98 -3.62 -16.83
CA ALA A 373 -47.61 -4.93 -16.59
C ALA A 373 -47.48 -5.30 -15.09
N GLY A 374 -48.51 -5.97 -14.54
CA GLY A 374 -48.50 -6.51 -13.18
C GLY A 374 -48.26 -5.52 -12.07
N GLN A 375 -48.67 -4.24 -12.19
CA GLN A 375 -48.55 -3.25 -11.12
C GLN A 375 -49.61 -3.41 -10.03
N ASN A 376 -49.26 -3.11 -8.76
CA ASN A 376 -50.15 -3.10 -7.62
C ASN A 376 -50.90 -4.44 -7.41
N VAL A 377 -50.16 -5.55 -7.43
CA VAL A 377 -50.68 -6.89 -7.10
C VAL A 377 -50.59 -7.09 -5.59
N THR A 378 -51.73 -7.14 -4.88
CA THR A 378 -51.75 -7.27 -3.42
C THR A 378 -51.64 -8.72 -2.97
N ALA A 379 -51.25 -8.94 -1.68
CA ALA A 379 -51.12 -10.26 -1.09
C ALA A 379 -52.46 -11.08 -1.18
N ASN A 380 -53.60 -10.39 -1.07
CA ASN A 380 -54.93 -11.02 -1.20
C ASN A 380 -55.26 -11.39 -2.66
N GLY A 381 -54.50 -10.87 -3.61
CA GLY A 381 -54.69 -11.21 -5.04
C GLY A 381 -54.12 -12.57 -5.43
N GLY A 382 -53.62 -13.35 -4.47
CA GLY A 382 -52.98 -14.64 -4.75
C GLY A 382 -51.64 -14.45 -5.47
N GLY A 383 -50.88 -15.54 -5.57
CA GLY A 383 -49.67 -15.62 -6.38
C GLY A 383 -49.88 -16.33 -7.71
N SER A 384 -48.81 -16.45 -8.50
CA SER A 384 -48.80 -17.16 -9.79
C SER A 384 -49.58 -16.47 -10.92
N ASN A 385 -49.78 -15.16 -10.85
CA ASN A 385 -50.41 -14.40 -11.93
C ASN A 385 -49.43 -14.19 -13.09
N VAL A 386 -49.92 -14.25 -14.31
CA VAL A 386 -49.16 -13.96 -15.53
C VAL A 386 -49.80 -12.79 -16.27
N ALA A 387 -49.07 -11.69 -16.40
CA ALA A 387 -49.49 -10.47 -17.07
C ALA A 387 -48.53 -10.14 -18.22
N ILE A 388 -48.96 -10.29 -19.45
CA ILE A 388 -48.13 -10.05 -20.64
C ILE A 388 -48.81 -9.01 -21.53
N GLY A 389 -48.13 -7.92 -21.78
CA GLY A 389 -48.62 -6.80 -22.59
C GLY A 389 -48.65 -5.47 -21.83
N THR A 390 -48.87 -4.39 -22.57
CA THR A 390 -48.92 -3.03 -21.98
C THR A 390 -50.13 -2.91 -21.04
N ASN A 391 -49.90 -2.52 -19.79
CA ASN A 391 -50.91 -2.38 -18.74
C ASN A 391 -51.65 -3.66 -18.35
N ALA A 392 -51.21 -4.84 -18.82
CA ALA A 392 -51.82 -6.12 -18.46
C ALA A 392 -51.73 -6.37 -16.94
N GLY A 393 -52.76 -6.89 -16.30
CA GLY A 393 -52.78 -7.33 -14.92
C GLY A 393 -52.52 -6.23 -13.87
N ARG A 394 -52.89 -5.00 -14.12
CA ARG A 394 -52.81 -3.92 -13.15
C ARG A 394 -53.90 -4.00 -12.06
N ASN A 395 -53.52 -3.67 -10.80
CA ASN A 395 -54.45 -3.60 -9.67
C ASN A 395 -55.17 -4.92 -9.36
N VAL A 396 -54.45 -6.04 -9.45
CA VAL A 396 -55.00 -7.33 -9.06
C VAL A 396 -55.06 -7.43 -7.55
N THR A 397 -56.31 -7.44 -7.02
CA THR A 397 -56.57 -7.46 -5.57
C THR A 397 -57.19 -8.79 -5.10
N SER A 398 -57.67 -9.61 -6.03
CA SER A 398 -58.29 -10.92 -5.74
C SER A 398 -58.31 -11.78 -7.00
N SER A 399 -57.45 -12.74 -7.12
CA SER A 399 -57.56 -13.78 -8.15
C SER A 399 -56.69 -15.01 -7.84
N ILE A 400 -57.07 -16.09 -8.37
CA ILE A 400 -56.45 -17.41 -8.28
C ILE A 400 -55.80 -17.67 -9.64
N GLY A 401 -54.47 -17.42 -9.74
CA GLY A 401 -53.62 -17.94 -10.82
C GLY A 401 -54.09 -17.75 -12.27
N ASP A 402 -54.57 -16.57 -12.66
CA ASP A 402 -55.10 -16.37 -14.01
C ASP A 402 -54.09 -15.76 -14.98
N ILE A 403 -54.12 -16.18 -16.26
CA ILE A 403 -53.41 -15.53 -17.35
C ILE A 403 -54.18 -14.25 -17.72
N ILE A 404 -53.66 -13.09 -17.36
CA ILE A 404 -54.29 -11.79 -17.66
C ILE A 404 -53.61 -11.23 -18.92
N GLN A 405 -54.30 -11.30 -20.03
CA GLN A 405 -53.95 -10.63 -21.29
C GLN A 405 -54.61 -9.24 -21.36
N PRO A 406 -54.05 -8.29 -22.17
CA PRO A 406 -54.60 -6.94 -22.30
C PRO A 406 -56.00 -6.87 -22.78
#